data_d11aeb8ec38859c7ce89a912d793d60c
#
_entry.id   d11aeb8ec38859c7ce89a912d793d60c
#
_cell.length_a   1.000
_cell.length_b   1.000
_cell.length_c   1.000
_cell.angle_alpha   90.00
_cell.angle_beta   90.00
_cell.angle_gamma   90.00
#
_symmetry.space_group_name_H-M   'P 1'
#
loop_
_entity.id
_entity.type
_entity.pdbx_description
1 polymer ?
#
loop_
_entity_poly.entity_id
_entity_poly.type
_entity_poly.pdbx_seq_one_letter_code
_entity_poly.pdbx_strand_id
1 'polypeptide(L)'
;MTGRQHNHQGQFAVPFFDLSASAGGDTQIDLASETAQDPDNQWVFPRQWLAKLGRRQTDALQMISIIGDSMVPLLEHDDTVMLDCSQTRPSPPGIFILDDGIGLVAKRTEIIPSTTPQMLRISSENSAYSSYERRIDEVHIIGRVVWFARRL
;
A
#
# COMPACT_ATOMS: atom_id res chain seq x y z
N MET A 1 11.16 10.45 -27.56
CA MET A 1 12.46 10.58 -26.89
C MET A 1 12.48 9.61 -25.74
N THR A 2 13.33 8.64 -25.84
CA THR A 2 13.52 7.53 -24.93
C THR A 2 14.08 8.01 -23.59
N GLY A 3 13.24 8.01 -22.56
CA GLY A 3 13.70 8.16 -21.19
C GLY A 3 14.67 7.02 -20.86
N ARG A 4 15.91 7.35 -20.60
CA ARG A 4 16.94 6.41 -20.18
C ARG A 4 16.52 5.80 -18.84
N GLN A 5 15.91 4.63 -18.89
CA GLN A 5 15.99 3.71 -17.77
C GLN A 5 17.48 3.40 -17.60
N HIS A 6 18.09 3.96 -16.59
CA HIS A 6 19.40 3.51 -16.14
C HIS A 6 19.21 2.12 -15.53
N ASN A 7 19.20 1.15 -16.42
CA ASN A 7 19.17 -0.25 -16.11
C ASN A 7 20.55 -0.63 -15.56
N HIS A 8 20.80 -0.31 -14.29
CA HIS A 8 21.86 -0.97 -13.57
C HIS A 8 21.43 -2.42 -13.46
N GLN A 9 22.11 -3.30 -14.20
CA GLN A 9 21.88 -4.75 -14.13
C GLN A 9 21.82 -5.15 -12.65
N GLY A 10 20.68 -5.68 -12.21
CA GLY A 10 20.48 -6.11 -10.83
C GLY A 10 19.73 -5.16 -9.90
N GLN A 11 19.25 -4.03 -10.35
CA GLN A 11 18.45 -3.08 -9.56
C GLN A 11 17.07 -2.87 -10.16
N PHE A 12 16.11 -2.53 -9.29
CA PHE A 12 14.75 -2.19 -9.68
C PHE A 12 14.27 -0.95 -8.93
N ALA A 13 13.72 0.02 -9.64
CA ALA A 13 13.16 1.24 -9.07
C ALA A 13 11.68 1.05 -8.77
N VAL A 14 11.29 1.32 -7.51
CA VAL A 14 9.91 1.31 -7.05
C VAL A 14 9.47 2.75 -6.86
N PRO A 15 8.41 3.22 -7.53
CA PRO A 15 7.94 4.59 -7.42
C PRO A 15 7.43 4.87 -6.00
N PHE A 16 7.70 6.09 -5.52
CA PHE A 16 7.21 6.60 -4.25
C PHE A 16 6.07 7.59 -4.51
N PHE A 17 4.99 7.46 -3.75
CA PHE A 17 3.84 8.36 -3.81
C PHE A 17 3.65 9.07 -2.47
N ASP A 18 3.67 10.40 -2.49
CA ASP A 18 3.45 11.21 -1.29
C ASP A 18 1.96 11.56 -1.15
N LEU A 19 1.28 10.86 -0.25
CA LEU A 19 -0.14 11.07 0.04
C LEU A 19 -0.41 12.43 0.70
N SER A 20 0.60 13.04 1.33
CA SER A 20 0.43 14.35 1.96
C SER A 20 0.18 15.47 0.96
N ALA A 21 0.64 15.29 -0.27
CA ALA A 21 0.44 16.25 -1.35
C ALA A 21 -0.96 16.18 -1.98
N SER A 22 -1.68 15.07 -1.79
CA SER A 22 -3.00 14.85 -2.40
C SER A 22 -4.18 15.05 -1.43
N ALA A 23 -3.94 15.48 -0.21
CA ALA A 23 -4.98 15.70 0.83
C ALA A 23 -5.93 16.88 0.57
N GLY A 24 -6.03 17.39 -0.65
CA GLY A 24 -6.78 18.61 -1.00
C GLY A 24 -7.88 18.46 -2.04
N GLY A 25 -8.39 17.28 -2.36
CA GLY A 25 -9.43 17.14 -3.38
C GLY A 25 -10.00 15.73 -3.52
N ASP A 26 -11.22 15.70 -3.98
CA ASP A 26 -12.05 14.54 -4.35
C ASP A 26 -11.36 13.67 -5.45
N THR A 27 -10.19 13.15 -5.15
CA THR A 27 -9.36 12.47 -6.13
C THR A 27 -9.28 11.00 -5.78
N GLN A 28 -9.91 10.19 -6.59
CA GLN A 28 -9.47 8.79 -6.73
C GLN A 28 -7.96 8.83 -7.01
N ILE A 29 -7.18 8.39 -6.04
CA ILE A 29 -5.75 8.28 -6.19
C ILE A 29 -5.50 7.12 -7.14
N ASP A 30 -5.34 7.43 -8.41
CA ASP A 30 -4.83 6.49 -9.38
C ASP A 30 -3.30 6.42 -9.21
N LEU A 31 -2.88 5.54 -8.31
CA LEU A 31 -1.46 5.30 -8.05
C LEU A 31 -0.69 4.84 -9.29
N ALA A 32 -1.39 4.41 -10.34
CA ALA A 32 -0.75 3.93 -11.56
C ALA A 32 -0.34 5.06 -12.52
N SER A 33 -1.01 6.21 -12.48
CA SER A 33 -0.86 7.22 -13.53
C SER A 33 0.10 8.37 -13.21
N GLU A 34 0.25 8.74 -11.94
CA GLU A 34 0.98 9.98 -11.60
C GLU A 34 2.45 9.76 -11.21
N THR A 35 2.83 8.59 -10.73
CA THR A 35 4.15 8.34 -10.15
C THR A 35 5.18 7.78 -11.12
N ALA A 36 4.78 7.31 -12.28
CA ALA A 36 5.68 6.66 -13.22
C ALA A 36 6.66 7.62 -13.93
N GLN A 37 6.55 8.94 -13.71
CA GLN A 37 7.27 9.94 -14.50
C GLN A 37 8.28 10.79 -13.70
N ASP A 38 8.35 10.67 -12.39
CA ASP A 38 9.33 11.42 -11.60
C ASP A 38 10.49 10.51 -11.19
N PRO A 39 11.65 10.59 -11.88
CA PRO A 39 12.80 9.77 -11.56
C PRO A 39 13.42 10.08 -10.19
N ASP A 40 13.12 11.25 -9.62
CA ASP A 40 13.64 11.67 -8.32
C ASP A 40 12.78 11.15 -7.15
N ASN A 41 11.60 10.60 -7.45
CA ASN A 41 10.64 10.13 -6.45
C ASN A 41 10.48 8.60 -6.51
N GLN A 42 11.58 7.88 -6.30
CA GLN A 42 11.57 6.42 -6.34
C GLN A 42 12.64 5.83 -5.39
N TRP A 43 12.36 4.62 -4.94
CA TRP A 43 13.30 3.84 -4.17
C TRP A 43 13.90 2.74 -5.04
N VAL A 44 15.20 2.52 -4.90
CA VAL A 44 15.93 1.53 -5.71
C VAL A 44 16.31 0.36 -4.83
N PHE A 45 15.95 -0.85 -5.26
CA PHE A 45 16.22 -2.10 -4.55
C PHE A 45 17.01 -3.08 -5.42
N PRO A 46 17.89 -3.88 -4.81
CA PRO A 46 18.47 -5.01 -5.52
C PRO A 46 17.36 -5.99 -5.96
N ARG A 47 17.39 -6.46 -7.21
CA ARG A 47 16.39 -7.43 -7.71
C ARG A 47 16.37 -8.72 -6.91
N GLN A 48 17.53 -9.19 -6.48
CA GLN A 48 17.64 -10.39 -5.64
C GLN A 48 16.95 -10.20 -4.27
N TRP A 49 16.99 -9.00 -3.72
CA TRP A 49 16.29 -8.68 -2.48
C TRP A 49 14.78 -8.71 -2.67
N LEU A 50 14.27 -8.11 -3.75
CA LEU A 50 12.85 -8.17 -4.09
C LEU A 50 12.36 -9.60 -4.32
N ALA A 51 13.19 -10.44 -4.94
CA ALA A 51 12.87 -11.85 -5.15
C ALA A 51 12.71 -12.60 -3.81
N LYS A 52 13.49 -12.26 -2.78
CA LYS A 52 13.37 -12.83 -1.43
C LYS A 52 12.05 -12.46 -0.74
N LEU A 53 11.46 -11.33 -1.09
CA LEU A 53 10.10 -10.99 -0.65
C LEU A 53 9.02 -11.85 -1.34
N GLY A 54 9.39 -12.73 -2.27
CA GLY A 54 8.45 -13.55 -3.03
C GLY A 54 7.68 -12.77 -4.08
N ARG A 55 8.16 -11.58 -4.48
CA ARG A 55 7.48 -10.69 -5.41
C ARG A 55 7.99 -10.89 -6.82
N ARG A 56 7.17 -11.51 -7.68
CA ARG A 56 7.48 -11.73 -9.09
C ARG A 56 7.02 -10.58 -9.99
N GLN A 57 5.97 -9.87 -9.57
CA GLN A 57 5.42 -8.73 -10.29
C GLN A 57 5.95 -7.42 -9.70
N THR A 58 7.19 -7.07 -10.02
CA THR A 58 7.84 -5.87 -9.50
C THR A 58 7.18 -4.57 -9.98
N ASP A 59 6.55 -4.58 -11.14
CA ASP A 59 5.83 -3.43 -11.72
C ASP A 59 4.58 -3.04 -10.89
N ALA A 60 4.06 -3.95 -10.07
CA ALA A 60 2.95 -3.68 -9.18
C ALA A 60 3.38 -3.15 -7.81
N LEU A 61 4.68 -2.98 -7.56
CA LEU A 61 5.20 -2.46 -6.30
C LEU A 61 5.15 -0.93 -6.28
N GLN A 62 4.75 -0.37 -5.14
CA GLN A 62 4.73 1.07 -4.90
C GLN A 62 5.11 1.37 -3.46
N MET A 63 5.68 2.56 -3.24
CA MET A 63 6.05 3.07 -1.92
C MET A 63 5.13 4.21 -1.56
N ILE A 64 4.65 4.23 -0.32
CA ILE A 64 3.89 5.35 0.24
C ILE A 64 4.29 5.62 1.68
N SER A 65 4.03 6.83 2.17
CA SER A 65 4.18 7.17 3.60
C SER A 65 2.91 6.91 4.37
N ILE A 66 3.05 6.45 5.62
CA ILE A 66 1.95 6.28 6.57
C ILE A 66 1.65 7.62 7.23
N ILE A 67 0.37 7.95 7.34
CA ILE A 67 -0.14 9.13 8.02
C ILE A 67 -1.01 8.67 9.20
N GLY A 68 -0.81 9.30 10.36
CA GLY A 68 -1.60 9.01 11.57
C GLY A 68 -1.02 7.87 12.41
N ASP A 69 -1.78 7.45 13.40
CA ASP A 69 -1.35 6.53 14.46
C ASP A 69 -2.24 5.29 14.62
N SER A 70 -3.16 5.06 13.71
CA SER A 70 -4.12 3.94 13.81
C SER A 70 -3.46 2.56 13.76
N MET A 71 -2.26 2.45 13.26
CA MET A 71 -1.52 1.20 13.12
C MET A 71 -0.35 1.06 14.10
N VAL A 72 -0.23 1.98 15.05
CA VAL A 72 0.76 1.87 16.13
C VAL A 72 0.42 0.66 17.02
N PRO A 73 1.39 -0.17 17.43
CA PRO A 73 2.85 -0.01 17.30
C PRO A 73 3.47 -0.58 16.02
N LEU A 74 2.69 -1.24 15.18
CA LEU A 74 3.25 -1.91 14.00
C LEU A 74 3.76 -0.90 12.96
N LEU A 75 2.93 0.07 12.60
CA LEU A 75 3.29 1.16 11.69
C LEU A 75 3.06 2.49 12.39
N GLU A 76 4.01 3.41 12.24
CA GLU A 76 3.97 4.74 12.84
C GLU A 76 3.84 5.82 11.77
N HIS A 77 3.48 7.02 12.20
CA HIS A 77 3.46 8.17 11.33
C HIS A 77 4.84 8.39 10.68
N ASP A 78 4.89 8.70 9.41
CA ASP A 78 6.08 8.85 8.56
C ASP A 78 6.83 7.54 8.24
N ASP A 79 6.37 6.37 8.66
CA ASP A 79 6.89 5.13 8.11
C ASP A 79 6.64 5.09 6.60
N THR A 80 7.61 4.57 5.86
CA THR A 80 7.44 4.28 4.44
C THR A 80 7.12 2.80 4.25
N VAL A 81 6.04 2.50 3.57
CA VAL A 81 5.62 1.12 3.28
C VAL A 81 5.73 0.79 1.80
N MET A 82 6.05 -0.47 1.52
CA MET A 82 5.99 -1.03 0.18
C MET A 82 4.67 -1.76 0.02
N LEU A 83 3.94 -1.41 -1.04
CA LEU A 83 2.69 -2.05 -1.44
C LEU A 83 2.92 -3.01 -2.61
N ASP A 84 2.27 -4.15 -2.56
CA ASP A 84 2.05 -4.99 -3.72
C ASP A 84 0.62 -4.78 -4.23
N CYS A 85 0.49 -3.95 -5.26
CA CYS A 85 -0.81 -3.58 -5.84
C CYS A 85 -1.42 -4.69 -6.72
N SER A 86 -0.72 -5.81 -6.92
CA SER A 86 -1.30 -7.03 -7.50
C SER A 86 -2.15 -7.82 -6.51
N GLN A 87 -2.03 -7.53 -5.21
CA GLN A 87 -2.75 -8.20 -4.12
C GLN A 87 -3.83 -7.28 -3.56
N THR A 88 -5.02 -7.37 -4.13
CA THR A 88 -6.18 -6.55 -3.77
C THR A 88 -7.27 -7.35 -3.04
N ARG A 89 -7.00 -8.61 -2.73
CA ARG A 89 -7.92 -9.48 -1.99
C ARG A 89 -7.29 -9.89 -0.66
N PRO A 90 -7.96 -9.67 0.49
CA PRO A 90 -7.40 -9.98 1.81
C PRO A 90 -7.53 -11.47 2.18
N SER A 91 -7.01 -12.31 1.32
CA SER A 91 -6.87 -13.75 1.53
C SER A 91 -5.47 -14.17 1.05
N PRO A 92 -4.55 -14.51 1.98
CA PRO A 92 -4.70 -14.50 3.44
C PRO A 92 -4.88 -13.09 4.03
N PRO A 93 -5.33 -12.99 5.29
CA PRO A 93 -5.40 -11.71 6.01
C PRO A 93 -4.05 -11.01 6.09
N GLY A 94 -4.06 -9.69 6.16
CA GLY A 94 -2.84 -8.90 6.26
C GLY A 94 -3.12 -7.42 6.41
N ILE A 95 -2.07 -6.62 6.27
CA ILE A 95 -2.18 -5.16 6.25
C ILE A 95 -2.36 -4.71 4.80
N PHE A 96 -3.34 -3.86 4.58
CA PHE A 96 -3.68 -3.32 3.27
C PHE A 96 -3.82 -1.80 3.34
N ILE A 97 -3.50 -1.15 2.25
CA ILE A 97 -3.94 0.20 1.98
C ILE A 97 -5.26 0.10 1.24
N LEU A 98 -6.27 0.77 1.77
CA LEU A 98 -7.62 0.73 1.21
C LEU A 98 -8.33 2.08 1.36
N ASP A 99 -9.32 2.30 0.52
CA ASP A 99 -10.30 3.38 0.65
C ASP A 99 -11.62 2.75 1.13
N ASP A 100 -12.08 3.18 2.30
CA ASP A 100 -13.31 2.71 2.93
C ASP A 100 -14.51 3.66 2.69
N GLY A 101 -14.35 4.63 1.79
CA GLY A 101 -15.34 5.67 1.48
C GLY A 101 -15.15 6.96 2.27
N ILE A 102 -14.21 6.99 3.23
CA ILE A 102 -13.85 8.18 4.01
C ILE A 102 -12.48 8.71 3.57
N GLY A 103 -11.59 7.81 3.16
CA GLY A 103 -10.25 8.15 2.70
C GLY A 103 -9.32 6.95 2.67
N LEU A 104 -8.08 7.19 2.24
CA LEU A 104 -7.04 6.16 2.19
C LEU A 104 -6.49 5.89 3.58
N VAL A 105 -6.53 4.63 3.99
CA VAL A 105 -6.07 4.18 5.30
C VAL A 105 -5.28 2.89 5.21
N ALA A 106 -4.35 2.68 6.15
CA ALA A 106 -3.70 1.40 6.38
C ALA A 106 -4.48 0.65 7.47
N LYS A 107 -4.91 -0.56 7.20
CA LYS A 107 -5.70 -1.38 8.12
C LYS A 107 -5.36 -2.86 7.99
N ARG A 108 -5.52 -3.59 9.09
CA ARG A 108 -5.58 -5.05 9.03
C ARG A 108 -6.93 -5.46 8.47
N THR A 109 -6.92 -6.28 7.45
CA THR A 109 -8.14 -6.63 6.71
C THR A 109 -8.21 -8.13 6.52
N GLU A 110 -9.37 -8.70 6.78
CA GLU A 110 -9.67 -10.12 6.58
C GLU A 110 -11.08 -10.32 6.02
N ILE A 111 -11.25 -11.40 5.27
CA ILE A 111 -12.58 -11.83 4.81
C ILE A 111 -13.26 -12.57 5.95
N ILE A 112 -14.50 -12.19 6.27
CA ILE A 112 -15.32 -12.91 7.24
C ILE A 112 -15.91 -14.13 6.54
N PRO A 113 -15.59 -15.36 7.00
CA PRO A 113 -16.07 -16.56 6.32
C PRO A 113 -17.58 -16.69 6.43
N SER A 114 -18.17 -17.34 5.43
CA SER A 114 -19.59 -17.69 5.41
C SER A 114 -20.57 -16.51 5.45
N THR A 115 -20.14 -15.34 4.95
CA THR A 115 -21.04 -14.18 4.80
C THR A 115 -21.54 -14.03 3.36
N THR A 116 -22.83 -13.70 3.21
CA THR A 116 -23.45 -13.40 1.91
C THR A 116 -24.34 -12.17 2.07
N PRO A 117 -23.99 -11.01 1.49
CA PRO A 117 -22.80 -10.74 0.69
C PRO A 117 -21.50 -10.87 1.48
N GLN A 118 -20.38 -11.04 0.77
CA GLN A 118 -19.08 -11.22 1.40
C GLN A 118 -18.67 -9.95 2.17
N MET A 119 -18.32 -10.14 3.44
CA MET A 119 -17.96 -9.07 4.37
C MET A 119 -16.47 -9.09 4.68
N LEU A 120 -15.93 -7.90 4.91
CA LEU A 120 -14.59 -7.67 5.42
C LEU A 120 -14.65 -7.19 6.86
N ARG A 121 -13.77 -7.71 7.70
CA ARG A 121 -13.41 -7.07 8.98
C ARG A 121 -12.20 -6.20 8.77
N ILE A 122 -12.31 -4.93 9.18
CA ILE A 122 -11.29 -3.90 9.03
C ILE A 122 -10.94 -3.42 10.44
N SER A 123 -9.68 -3.57 10.82
CA SER A 123 -9.22 -3.27 12.18
C SER A 123 -7.91 -2.51 12.18
N SER A 124 -7.71 -1.72 13.23
CA SER A 124 -6.47 -1.02 13.52
C SER A 124 -5.60 -1.86 14.47
N GLU A 125 -4.28 -1.74 14.35
CA GLU A 125 -3.36 -2.30 15.35
C GLU A 125 -3.44 -1.53 16.66
N ASN A 126 -3.72 -0.23 16.60
CA ASN A 126 -3.93 0.61 17.77
C ASN A 126 -5.32 0.34 18.38
N SER A 127 -5.32 -0.15 19.62
CA SER A 127 -6.54 -0.52 20.34
C SER A 127 -7.46 0.65 20.68
N ALA A 128 -6.99 1.90 20.54
CA ALA A 128 -7.82 3.10 20.69
C ALA A 128 -8.85 3.25 19.56
N TYR A 129 -8.67 2.54 18.46
CA TYR A 129 -9.56 2.57 17.31
C TYR A 129 -10.42 1.30 17.28
N SER A 130 -11.72 1.47 17.05
CA SER A 130 -12.65 0.35 16.94
C SER A 130 -12.53 -0.32 15.58
N SER A 131 -12.70 -1.65 15.53
CA SER A 131 -12.88 -2.38 14.30
C SER A 131 -14.29 -2.17 13.74
N TYR A 132 -14.41 -2.34 12.43
CA TYR A 132 -15.69 -2.24 11.73
C TYR A 132 -15.76 -3.24 10.59
N GLU A 133 -16.95 -3.44 10.05
CA GLU A 133 -17.21 -4.35 8.95
C GLU A 133 -17.77 -3.58 7.75
N ARG A 134 -17.39 -4.01 6.56
CA ARG A 134 -17.89 -3.48 5.28
C ARG A 134 -18.10 -4.63 4.32
N ARG A 135 -19.00 -4.45 3.37
CA ARG A 135 -19.10 -5.34 2.23
C ARG A 135 -17.82 -5.20 1.38
N ILE A 136 -17.38 -6.31 0.81
CA ILE A 136 -16.17 -6.29 -0.03
C ILE A 136 -16.31 -5.37 -1.25
N ASP A 137 -17.52 -5.20 -1.77
CA ASP A 137 -17.81 -4.34 -2.92
C ASP A 137 -17.91 -2.83 -2.56
N GLU A 138 -17.90 -2.50 -1.28
CA GLU A 138 -17.90 -1.12 -0.78
C GLU A 138 -16.49 -0.59 -0.45
N VAL A 139 -15.48 -1.42 -0.56
CA VAL A 139 -14.10 -1.09 -0.20
C VAL A 139 -13.20 -1.22 -1.41
N HIS A 140 -12.42 -0.18 -1.68
CA HIS A 140 -11.40 -0.23 -2.72
C HIS A 140 -10.04 -0.54 -2.08
N ILE A 141 -9.55 -1.76 -2.26
CA ILE A 141 -8.25 -2.19 -1.77
C ILE A 141 -7.20 -1.83 -2.82
N ILE A 142 -6.22 -1.01 -2.42
CA ILE A 142 -5.13 -0.54 -3.30
C ILE A 142 -4.04 -1.60 -3.41
N GLY A 143 -3.63 -2.18 -2.29
CA GLY A 143 -2.60 -3.20 -2.27
C GLY A 143 -2.26 -3.68 -0.87
N ARG A 144 -1.52 -4.79 -0.80
CA ARG A 144 -1.01 -5.38 0.43
C ARG A 144 0.29 -4.71 0.84
N VAL A 145 0.42 -4.32 2.10
CA VAL A 145 1.70 -3.91 2.69
C VAL A 145 2.59 -5.15 2.84
N VAL A 146 3.77 -5.12 2.24
CA VAL A 146 4.69 -6.26 2.22
C VAL A 146 6.02 -5.96 2.91
N TRP A 147 6.32 -4.71 3.19
CA TRP A 147 7.54 -4.26 3.84
C TRP A 147 7.40 -2.82 4.31
N PHE A 148 8.19 -2.43 5.28
CA PHE A 148 8.26 -1.03 5.71
C PHE A 148 9.67 -0.62 6.13
N ALA A 149 9.92 0.69 6.12
CA ALA A 149 11.11 1.32 6.63
C ALA A 149 10.74 2.45 7.60
N ARG A 150 11.57 2.64 8.61
CA ARG A 150 11.41 3.68 9.63
C ARG A 150 12.71 4.43 9.86
N ARG A 151 12.60 5.75 10.01
CA ARG A 151 13.73 6.56 10.49
C ARG A 151 13.82 6.45 12.02
N LEU A 152 15.03 6.38 12.51
CA LEU A 152 15.29 6.40 13.95
C LEU A 152 15.28 7.83 14.49
#